data_4d3eab732f9a9ab6edf2bc3a96b9523c
#
_entry.id   4d3eab732f9a9ab6edf2bc3a96b9523c
#
_cell.length_a   1.000
_cell.length_b   1.000
_cell.length_c   1.000
_cell.angle_alpha   90.00
_cell.angle_beta   90.00
_cell.angle_gamma   90.00
#
_symmetry.space_group_name_H-M   'P 1'
#
loop_
_entity.id
_entity.type
_entity.pdbx_description
1 polymer ?
#
loop_
_entity_poly.entity_id
_entity_poly.type
_entity_poly.pdbx_seq_one_letter_code
_entity_poly.pdbx_strand_id
1 'polypeptide(L)'
;MVQESVLERIDDDDLAVYVVWEPIFRTDDQRSSRKASTLLPDPRVTHYWVETQDVGKMYQPAIGLEGEAAWDVYLVYPPGIGWADTIPPVPAHLMHQLRGRLPEARLLDGPQLASEIARVLSR
;
A
#
# COMPACT_ATOMS: atom_id res chain seq x y z
N MET A 1 6.00 3.61 10.24
CA MET A 1 5.05 2.56 10.65
C MET A 1 5.32 1.23 9.94
N VAL A 2 5.30 1.17 8.60
CA VAL A 2 5.54 -0.09 7.88
C VAL A 2 6.90 -0.69 8.21
N GLN A 3 7.95 0.11 8.27
CA GLN A 3 9.28 -0.36 8.63
C GLN A 3 9.30 -1.05 10.00
N GLU A 4 8.76 -0.39 11.02
CA GLU A 4 8.81 -0.87 12.41
C GLU A 4 7.78 -1.95 12.72
N SER A 5 6.56 -1.79 12.23
CA SER A 5 5.46 -2.69 12.57
C SER A 5 5.40 -3.94 11.70
N VAL A 6 5.93 -3.89 10.50
CA VAL A 6 5.84 -4.97 9.52
C VAL A 6 7.22 -5.52 9.19
N LEU A 7 8.06 -4.72 8.57
CA LEU A 7 9.33 -5.21 7.99
C LEU A 7 10.32 -5.70 9.04
N GLU A 8 10.42 -5.01 10.16
CA GLU A 8 11.32 -5.41 11.24
C GLU A 8 10.79 -6.60 12.06
N ARG A 9 9.49 -6.86 11.99
CA ARG A 9 8.85 -7.94 12.77
C ARG A 9 8.62 -9.22 11.96
N ILE A 10 8.52 -9.09 10.64
CA ILE A 10 8.30 -10.24 9.75
C ILE A 10 9.58 -10.51 9.00
N ASP A 11 10.31 -11.53 9.44
CA ASP A 11 11.56 -11.98 8.82
C ASP A 11 11.26 -13.12 7.85
N ASP A 12 10.61 -12.79 6.73
CA ASP A 12 10.22 -13.76 5.72
C ASP A 12 10.56 -13.18 4.33
N ASP A 13 11.40 -13.88 3.60
CA ASP A 13 11.85 -13.47 2.27
C ASP A 13 10.75 -13.60 1.19
N ASP A 14 9.68 -14.32 1.49
CA ASP A 14 8.53 -14.44 0.58
C ASP A 14 7.63 -13.19 0.61
N LEU A 15 7.86 -12.28 1.57
CA LEU A 15 7.17 -11.00 1.58
C LEU A 15 7.78 -10.06 0.55
N ALA A 16 6.95 -9.55 -0.37
CA ALA A 16 7.31 -8.48 -1.28
C ALA A 16 6.44 -7.26 -0.99
N VAL A 17 7.06 -6.09 -0.92
CA VAL A 17 6.37 -4.82 -0.66
C VAL A 17 6.59 -3.88 -1.83
N TYR A 18 5.51 -3.31 -2.34
CA TYR A 18 5.55 -2.34 -3.43
C TYR A 18 4.99 -1.02 -2.91
N VAL A 19 5.76 0.03 -3.03
CA VAL A 19 5.34 1.39 -2.66
C VAL A 19 5.23 2.20 -3.94
N VAL A 20 4.05 2.76 -4.16
CA VAL A 20 3.80 3.65 -5.30
C VAL A 20 3.67 5.07 -4.77
N TRP A 21 4.59 5.92 -5.18
CA TRP A 21 4.62 7.33 -4.82
C TRP A 21 3.93 8.14 -5.91
N GLU A 22 2.88 8.86 -5.53
CA GLU A 22 2.08 9.69 -6.42
C GLU A 22 2.07 11.14 -5.95
N PRO A 23 1.91 12.13 -6.88
CA PRO A 23 1.82 13.54 -6.51
C PRO A 23 0.42 13.86 -5.96
N ILE A 24 0.20 13.68 -4.67
CA ILE A 24 -1.06 14.02 -4.00
C ILE A 24 -1.10 15.49 -3.64
N PHE A 25 0.00 16.04 -3.16
CA PHE A 25 0.16 17.46 -2.85
C PHE A 25 0.99 18.16 -3.93
N ARG A 26 0.84 19.48 -4.06
CA ARG A 26 1.61 20.29 -5.03
C ARG A 26 3.12 20.20 -4.82
N THR A 27 3.55 19.93 -3.60
CA THR A 27 4.97 19.82 -3.24
C THR A 27 5.53 18.42 -3.52
N ASP A 28 4.68 17.46 -3.90
CA ASP A 28 5.13 16.11 -4.20
C ASP A 28 5.84 16.07 -5.55
N ASP A 29 7.03 15.52 -5.57
CA ASP A 29 7.82 15.29 -6.77
C ASP A 29 8.67 14.03 -6.62
N GLN A 30 9.36 13.64 -7.67
CA GLN A 30 10.22 12.46 -7.65
C GLN A 30 11.35 12.59 -6.63
N ARG A 31 11.87 13.78 -6.42
CA ARG A 31 12.92 14.03 -5.45
C ARG A 31 12.41 13.81 -4.02
N SER A 32 11.23 14.33 -3.70
CA SER A 32 10.58 14.09 -2.41
C SER A 32 10.34 12.62 -2.16
N SER A 33 9.90 11.87 -3.19
CA SER A 33 9.67 10.42 -3.06
C SER A 33 10.97 9.66 -2.81
N ARG A 34 12.06 10.03 -3.45
CA ARG A 34 13.38 9.43 -3.19
C ARG A 34 13.83 9.65 -1.75
N LYS A 35 13.60 10.85 -1.22
CA LYS A 35 13.92 11.16 0.17
C LYS A 35 13.04 10.35 1.12
N ALA A 36 11.74 10.29 0.86
CA ALA A 36 10.81 9.50 1.67
C ALA A 36 11.09 8.00 1.60
N SER A 37 11.56 7.50 0.44
CA SER A 37 11.87 6.08 0.27
C SER A 37 13.00 5.60 1.18
N THR A 38 13.88 6.50 1.64
CA THR A 38 14.93 6.14 2.59
C THR A 38 14.40 5.70 3.95
N LEU A 39 13.13 5.97 4.24
CA LEU A 39 12.46 5.49 5.46
C LEU A 39 12.11 3.99 5.39
N LEU A 40 12.20 3.38 4.21
CA LEU A 40 11.92 1.96 3.98
C LEU A 40 13.10 1.32 3.23
N PRO A 41 14.26 1.18 3.88
CA PRO A 41 15.48 0.68 3.21
C PRO A 41 15.53 -0.84 3.03
N ASP A 42 14.51 -1.57 3.48
CA ASP A 42 14.48 -3.03 3.41
C ASP A 42 14.56 -3.50 1.94
N PRO A 43 15.40 -4.51 1.61
CA PRO A 43 15.56 -4.99 0.23
C PRO A 43 14.29 -5.66 -0.35
N ARG A 44 13.33 -6.05 0.50
CA ARG A 44 12.04 -6.59 0.03
C ARG A 44 11.11 -5.52 -0.52
N VAL A 45 11.43 -4.23 -0.33
CA VAL A 45 10.61 -3.10 -0.77
C VAL A 45 11.09 -2.61 -2.13
N THR A 46 10.15 -2.48 -3.07
CA THR A 46 10.37 -1.85 -4.36
C THR A 46 9.59 -0.54 -4.41
N HIS A 47 10.26 0.54 -4.75
CA HIS A 47 9.68 1.87 -4.82
C HIS A 47 9.44 2.27 -6.27
N TYR A 48 8.25 2.79 -6.55
CA TYR A 48 7.88 3.36 -7.84
C TYR A 48 7.43 4.80 -7.65
N TRP A 49 7.85 5.67 -8.55
CA TRP A 49 7.32 7.02 -8.68
C TRP A 49 6.47 7.08 -9.94
N VAL A 50 5.24 7.61 -9.83
CA VAL A 50 4.38 7.91 -10.97
C VAL A 50 4.07 9.40 -10.98
N GLU A 51 4.05 10.02 -12.18
CA GLU A 51 3.91 11.47 -12.31
C GLU A 51 2.46 11.95 -12.20
N THR A 52 1.51 11.03 -12.20
CA THR A 52 0.07 11.34 -12.17
C THR A 52 -0.60 10.54 -11.06
N GLN A 53 -1.89 10.82 -10.83
CA GLN A 53 -2.71 10.07 -9.87
C GLN A 53 -3.44 8.87 -10.50
N ASP A 54 -3.01 8.43 -11.68
CA ASP A 54 -3.72 7.40 -12.43
C ASP A 54 -3.77 6.05 -11.71
N VAL A 55 -2.69 5.65 -11.05
CA VAL A 55 -2.67 4.39 -10.27
C VAL A 55 -3.66 4.46 -9.11
N GLY A 56 -3.66 5.56 -8.36
CA GLY A 56 -4.62 5.75 -7.26
C GLY A 56 -6.06 5.75 -7.75
N LYS A 57 -6.33 6.33 -8.91
CA LYS A 57 -7.66 6.32 -9.52
C LYS A 57 -8.09 4.92 -9.95
N MET A 58 -7.15 4.12 -10.46
CA MET A 58 -7.42 2.73 -10.86
C MET A 58 -7.87 1.87 -9.68
N TYR A 59 -7.42 2.16 -8.47
CA TYR A 59 -7.77 1.42 -7.27
C TYR A 59 -9.12 1.82 -6.68
N GLN A 60 -9.75 2.91 -7.12
CA GLN A 60 -11.04 3.36 -6.56
C GLN A 60 -12.09 2.24 -6.48
N PRO A 61 -12.39 1.49 -7.56
CA PRO A 61 -13.41 0.45 -7.46
C PRO A 61 -12.99 -0.73 -6.58
N ALA A 62 -11.71 -1.06 -6.53
CA ALA A 62 -11.22 -2.19 -5.74
C ALA A 62 -11.33 -1.95 -4.23
N ILE A 63 -11.33 -0.70 -3.78
CA ILE A 63 -11.37 -0.35 -2.35
C ILE A 63 -12.63 0.41 -1.95
N GLY A 64 -13.52 0.73 -2.90
CA GLY A 64 -14.76 1.44 -2.62
C GLY A 64 -14.57 2.93 -2.34
N LEU A 65 -13.51 3.53 -2.85
CA LEU A 65 -13.24 4.97 -2.69
C LEU A 65 -13.85 5.74 -3.85
N GLU A 66 -14.59 6.79 -3.55
CA GLU A 66 -15.25 7.63 -4.54
C GLU A 66 -14.68 9.04 -4.55
N GLY A 67 -14.59 9.62 -5.74
CA GLY A 67 -14.31 11.05 -5.93
C GLY A 67 -12.86 11.47 -5.86
N GLU A 68 -11.94 10.58 -5.48
CA GLU A 68 -10.52 10.92 -5.39
C GLU A 68 -9.63 9.71 -5.66
N ALA A 69 -8.36 9.96 -5.99
CA ALA A 69 -7.36 8.92 -6.14
C ALA A 69 -7.04 8.29 -4.78
N ALA A 70 -6.77 6.98 -4.76
CA ALA A 70 -6.33 6.31 -3.56
C ALA A 70 -4.95 6.81 -3.12
N TRP A 71 -4.81 7.12 -1.83
CA TRP A 71 -3.56 7.49 -1.18
C TRP A 71 -3.63 7.09 0.29
N ASP A 72 -2.49 6.90 0.93
CA ASP A 72 -2.41 6.38 2.30
C ASP A 72 -3.25 5.12 2.51
N VAL A 73 -3.21 4.21 1.53
CA VAL A 73 -3.88 2.91 1.61
C VAL A 73 -2.86 1.79 1.61
N TYR A 74 -3.19 0.73 2.31
CA TYR A 74 -2.32 -0.44 2.53
C TYR A 74 -3.09 -1.67 2.12
N LEU A 75 -2.61 -2.36 1.09
CA LEU A 75 -3.31 -3.47 0.46
C LEU A 75 -2.49 -4.74 0.60
N VAL A 76 -3.12 -5.82 1.04
CA VAL A 76 -2.47 -7.13 1.20
C VAL A 76 -3.08 -8.10 0.20
N TYR A 77 -2.22 -8.75 -0.58
CA TYR A 77 -2.61 -9.77 -1.56
C TYR A 77 -1.91 -11.08 -1.25
N PRO A 78 -2.61 -12.22 -1.37
CA PRO A 78 -1.95 -13.52 -1.32
C PRO A 78 -1.13 -13.75 -2.58
N PRO A 79 -0.21 -14.73 -2.59
CA PRO A 79 0.58 -15.05 -3.78
C PRO A 79 -0.31 -15.53 -4.94
N GLY A 80 0.14 -15.33 -6.16
CA GLY A 80 -0.55 -15.81 -7.35
C GLY A 80 -1.69 -14.92 -7.85
N ILE A 81 -1.97 -13.80 -7.20
CA ILE A 81 -2.98 -12.86 -7.66
C ILE A 81 -2.40 -12.04 -8.83
N GLY A 82 -3.02 -12.18 -9.99
CA GLY A 82 -2.67 -11.43 -11.19
C GLY A 82 -3.56 -10.20 -11.38
N TRP A 83 -3.01 -9.22 -12.05
CA TRP A 83 -3.71 -8.02 -12.44
C TRP A 83 -4.19 -8.22 -13.88
N ALA A 84 -5.51 -8.18 -14.11
CA ALA A 84 -6.09 -8.33 -15.44
C ALA A 84 -6.41 -6.95 -16.02
N ASP A 85 -5.84 -6.63 -17.19
CA ASP A 85 -6.00 -5.36 -17.89
C ASP A 85 -5.62 -4.16 -16.99
N THR A 86 -6.53 -3.17 -16.89
CA THR A 86 -6.33 -1.96 -16.11
C THR A 86 -7.08 -1.98 -14.78
N ILE A 87 -7.69 -3.12 -14.44
CA ILE A 87 -8.50 -3.24 -13.23
C ILE A 87 -7.71 -4.00 -12.17
N PRO A 88 -7.28 -3.34 -11.07
CA PRO A 88 -6.60 -4.05 -10.00
C PRO A 88 -7.55 -4.99 -9.26
N PRO A 89 -7.04 -6.14 -8.79
CA PRO A 89 -7.85 -7.06 -8.04
C PRO A 89 -8.21 -6.49 -6.66
N VAL A 90 -9.31 -6.98 -6.09
CA VAL A 90 -9.70 -6.63 -4.72
C VAL A 90 -8.69 -7.24 -3.75
N PRO A 91 -8.14 -6.48 -2.79
CA PRO A 91 -7.18 -7.02 -1.84
C PRO A 91 -7.83 -7.98 -0.85
N ALA A 92 -7.02 -8.90 -0.31
CA ALA A 92 -7.45 -9.80 0.76
C ALA A 92 -7.66 -9.03 2.07
N HIS A 93 -6.89 -7.98 2.29
CA HIS A 93 -7.01 -7.11 3.45
C HIS A 93 -6.67 -5.67 3.05
N LEU A 94 -7.38 -4.71 3.63
CA LEU A 94 -7.21 -3.28 3.36
C LEU A 94 -7.16 -2.52 4.67
N MET A 95 -6.19 -1.62 4.79
CA MET A 95 -6.18 -0.58 5.82
C MET A 95 -5.90 0.77 5.18
N HIS A 96 -6.24 1.86 5.87
CA HIS A 96 -6.12 3.21 5.31
C HIS A 96 -5.94 4.27 6.39
N GLN A 97 -5.58 5.47 5.95
CA GLN A 97 -5.54 6.68 6.78
C GLN A 97 -6.47 7.76 6.21
N LEU A 98 -7.56 7.35 5.57
CA LEU A 98 -8.56 8.22 4.93
C LEU A 98 -9.84 8.27 5.79
N ARG A 99 -9.71 8.78 7.00
CA ARG A 99 -10.83 8.91 7.94
C ARG A 99 -11.99 9.70 7.31
N GLY A 100 -13.19 9.18 7.44
CA GLY A 100 -14.40 9.78 6.89
C GLY A 100 -14.67 9.46 5.42
N ARG A 101 -13.73 8.81 4.71
CA ARG A 101 -13.87 8.44 3.29
C ARG A 101 -13.92 6.94 3.06
N LEU A 102 -13.33 6.18 3.99
CA LEU A 102 -13.37 4.73 4.01
C LEU A 102 -13.77 4.28 5.43
N PRO A 103 -14.23 3.01 5.59
CA PRO A 103 -14.74 2.54 6.88
C PRO A 103 -13.73 2.68 8.02
N GLU A 104 -14.17 3.18 9.17
CA GLU A 104 -13.32 3.35 10.35
C GLU A 104 -12.74 2.03 10.87
N ALA A 105 -13.44 0.92 10.68
CA ALA A 105 -12.94 -0.40 11.06
C ALA A 105 -11.67 -0.80 10.31
N ARG A 106 -11.36 -0.11 9.22
CA ARG A 106 -10.17 -0.35 8.39
C ARG A 106 -9.10 0.72 8.58
N LEU A 107 -9.23 1.59 9.57
CA LEU A 107 -8.17 2.55 9.86
C LEU A 107 -6.88 1.83 10.22
N LEU A 108 -5.76 2.38 9.76
CA LEU A 108 -4.45 1.77 9.89
C LEU A 108 -4.12 1.45 11.34
N ASP A 109 -3.77 0.19 11.56
CA ASP A 109 -3.26 -0.35 12.82
C ASP A 109 -2.06 -1.23 12.44
N GLY A 110 -0.86 -0.79 12.81
CA GLY A 110 0.38 -1.47 12.43
C GLY A 110 0.43 -2.94 12.87
N PRO A 111 0.15 -3.26 14.14
CA PRO A 111 0.11 -4.64 14.60
C PRO A 111 -0.93 -5.51 13.87
N GLN A 112 -2.10 -4.96 13.59
CA GLN A 112 -3.13 -5.69 12.85
C GLN A 112 -2.69 -5.94 11.41
N LEU A 113 -2.09 -4.95 10.75
CA LEU A 113 -1.55 -5.11 9.40
C LEU A 113 -0.51 -6.23 9.37
N ALA A 114 0.42 -6.24 10.32
CA ALA A 114 1.44 -7.28 10.43
C ALA A 114 0.81 -8.66 10.62
N SER A 115 -0.23 -8.77 11.46
CA SER A 115 -0.93 -10.05 11.68
C SER A 115 -1.59 -10.57 10.41
N GLU A 116 -2.20 -9.69 9.63
CA GLU A 116 -2.85 -10.07 8.38
C GLU A 116 -1.81 -10.52 7.33
N ILE A 117 -0.68 -9.84 7.27
CA ILE A 117 0.42 -10.25 6.38
C ILE A 117 0.97 -11.62 6.80
N ALA A 118 1.22 -11.83 8.09
CA ALA A 118 1.70 -13.10 8.60
C ALA A 118 0.73 -14.24 8.29
N ARG A 119 -0.57 -13.98 8.40
CA ARG A 119 -1.60 -14.97 8.06
C ARG A 119 -1.55 -15.38 6.59
N VAL A 120 -1.34 -14.43 5.69
CA VAL A 120 -1.22 -14.71 4.25
C VAL A 120 0.07 -15.49 3.96
N LEU A 121 1.17 -15.16 4.62
CA LEU A 121 2.45 -15.84 4.45
C LEU A 121 2.43 -17.30 4.94
N SER A 122 1.58 -17.60 5.91
CA SER A 122 1.52 -18.95 6.53
C SER A 122 0.69 -19.95 5.71
N ARG A 123 0.09 -19.54 4.63
CA ARG A 123 -0.76 -20.41 3.78
C ARG A 123 0.04 -21.27 2.83
#